data_2071131a5210e06182794bc33dbc0561
#
_entry.id   2071131a5210e06182794bc33dbc0561
#
_cell.length_a   1.000
_cell.length_b   1.000
_cell.length_c   1.000
_cell.angle_alpha   90.00
_cell.angle_beta   90.00
_cell.angle_gamma   90.00
#
_symmetry.space_group_name_H-M   'P 1'
#
loop_
_entity.id
_entity.type
_entity.pdbx_description
1 polymer ?
#
loop_
_entity_poly.entity_id
_entity_poly.type
_entity_poly.pdbx_seq_one_letter_code
_entity_poly.pdbx_strand_id
1 'polypeptide(L)'
;MSDATSQSAITPFWRYSLKFYGQSGVSDACIALQDGFGVDVNLLLYLFWLASEGRQLTADEVKALDDKVKSWRELTIMPIRDVRRKLKGAATLAEPAKQDAIRDKVKAVELEAERMQQEALYQFTRSGPPLGKAAEPPAAARGNIAALAGALGKTFPKASVDVLIGGFTGAA
;
A
#
# COMPACT_ATOMS: atom_id res chain seq x y z
N MET A 1 12.76 -9.33 -33.93
CA MET A 1 12.29 -8.26 -33.07
C MET A 1 12.08 -8.88 -31.70
N SER A 2 12.98 -8.56 -30.80
CA SER A 2 13.09 -9.25 -29.50
C SER A 2 12.05 -8.70 -28.55
N ASP A 3 11.08 -9.53 -28.16
CA ASP A 3 10.22 -9.28 -26.99
C ASP A 3 11.07 -9.36 -25.72
N ALA A 4 11.73 -8.27 -25.40
CA ALA A 4 12.30 -8.05 -24.09
C ALA A 4 11.21 -7.48 -23.18
N THR A 5 10.23 -8.31 -22.84
CA THR A 5 9.40 -8.07 -21.66
C THR A 5 10.34 -8.15 -20.48
N SER A 6 10.91 -7.00 -20.11
CA SER A 6 11.70 -6.82 -18.89
C SER A 6 10.79 -7.23 -17.73
N GLN A 7 10.89 -8.49 -17.27
CA GLN A 7 10.39 -8.88 -15.97
C GLN A 7 11.18 -8.06 -14.96
N SER A 8 10.63 -6.92 -14.57
CA SER A 8 11.15 -6.10 -13.48
C SER A 8 11.36 -7.03 -12.29
N ALA A 9 12.62 -7.15 -11.86
CA ALA A 9 12.98 -8.03 -10.76
C ALA A 9 12.14 -7.63 -9.53
N ILE A 10 11.49 -8.61 -8.91
CA ILE A 10 10.65 -8.42 -7.73
C ILE A 10 11.47 -7.72 -6.64
N THR A 11 11.08 -6.50 -6.27
CA THR A 11 11.79 -5.73 -5.24
C THR A 11 11.65 -6.37 -3.86
N PRO A 12 12.63 -6.16 -2.95
CA PRO A 12 12.51 -6.60 -1.55
C PRO A 12 11.23 -6.06 -0.88
N PHE A 13 10.87 -4.82 -1.17
CA PHE A 13 9.64 -4.22 -0.65
C PHE A 13 8.39 -4.95 -1.15
N TRP A 14 8.30 -5.30 -2.45
CA TRP A 14 7.15 -6.05 -2.96
C TRP A 14 6.99 -7.40 -2.26
N ARG A 15 8.07 -8.14 -2.07
CA ARG A 15 8.06 -9.42 -1.33
C ARG A 15 7.60 -9.24 0.11
N TYR A 16 8.12 -8.21 0.78
CA TYR A 16 7.69 -7.87 2.14
C TYR A 16 6.20 -7.54 2.19
N SER A 17 5.71 -6.70 1.27
CA SER A 17 4.30 -6.28 1.25
C SER A 17 3.35 -7.46 1.08
N LEU A 18 3.68 -8.42 0.22
CA LEU A 18 2.88 -9.65 0.05
C LEU A 18 2.86 -10.48 1.34
N LYS A 19 4.02 -10.67 1.98
CA LYS A 19 4.13 -11.42 3.24
C LYS A 19 3.36 -10.75 4.37
N PHE A 20 3.50 -9.44 4.51
CA PHE A 20 2.84 -8.67 5.57
C PHE A 20 1.33 -8.58 5.34
N TYR A 21 0.89 -8.26 4.13
CA TYR A 21 -0.54 -8.19 3.80
C TYR A 21 -1.26 -9.55 3.94
N GLY A 22 -0.53 -10.65 3.79
CA GLY A 22 -1.03 -12.01 4.00
C GLY A 22 -1.14 -12.45 5.47
N GLN A 23 -0.67 -11.64 6.44
CA GLN A 23 -0.84 -11.96 7.86
C GLN A 23 -2.32 -11.84 8.27
N SER A 24 -2.71 -12.65 9.26
CA SER A 24 -4.10 -12.70 9.72
C SER A 24 -4.63 -11.33 10.13
N GLY A 25 -5.74 -10.90 9.53
CA GLY A 25 -6.42 -9.63 9.81
C GLY A 25 -5.77 -8.39 9.22
N VAL A 26 -4.53 -8.45 8.71
CA VAL A 26 -3.81 -7.28 8.19
C VAL A 26 -4.52 -6.68 6.98
N SER A 27 -4.96 -7.51 6.03
CA SER A 27 -5.71 -7.03 4.86
C SER A 27 -6.99 -6.30 5.24
N ASP A 28 -7.76 -6.84 6.19
CA ASP A 28 -9.00 -6.21 6.65
C ASP A 28 -8.73 -4.88 7.37
N ALA A 29 -7.69 -4.81 8.20
CA ALA A 29 -7.27 -3.58 8.85
C ALA A 29 -6.81 -2.52 7.83
N CYS A 30 -6.06 -2.90 6.80
CA CYS A 30 -5.65 -2.01 5.72
C CYS A 30 -6.86 -1.45 4.96
N ILE A 31 -7.82 -2.30 4.60
CA ILE A 31 -9.04 -1.88 3.90
C ILE A 31 -9.90 -0.96 4.78
N ALA A 32 -10.04 -1.27 6.07
CA ALA A 32 -10.77 -0.42 7.01
C ALA A 32 -10.15 0.99 7.12
N LEU A 33 -8.81 1.09 7.19
CA LEU A 33 -8.10 2.36 7.20
C LEU A 33 -8.22 3.10 5.87
N GLN A 34 -8.16 2.40 4.75
CA GLN A 34 -8.35 2.99 3.42
C GLN A 34 -9.76 3.59 3.27
N ASP A 35 -10.79 2.83 3.59
CA ASP A 35 -12.18 3.22 3.36
C ASP A 35 -12.68 4.25 4.40
N GLY A 36 -12.24 4.14 5.65
CA GLY A 36 -12.67 5.04 6.73
C GLY A 36 -11.81 6.28 6.92
N PHE A 37 -10.55 6.25 6.55
CA PHE A 37 -9.57 7.30 6.88
C PHE A 37 -8.79 7.82 5.68
N GLY A 38 -9.01 7.28 4.48
CA GLY A 38 -8.32 7.70 3.26
C GLY A 38 -6.85 7.29 3.20
N VAL A 39 -6.48 6.23 3.92
CA VAL A 39 -5.10 5.72 3.92
C VAL A 39 -4.77 5.11 2.55
N ASP A 40 -3.63 5.47 2.00
CA ASP A 40 -3.01 4.74 0.91
C ASP A 40 -2.35 3.47 1.45
N VAL A 41 -2.91 2.31 1.11
CA VAL A 41 -2.42 1.02 1.61
C VAL A 41 -0.98 0.75 1.12
N ASN A 42 -0.62 1.15 -0.10
CA ASN A 42 0.74 0.96 -0.60
C ASN A 42 1.76 1.79 0.21
N LEU A 43 1.41 3.02 0.56
CA LEU A 43 2.23 3.85 1.44
C LEU A 43 2.31 3.24 2.86
N LEU A 44 1.19 2.78 3.41
CA LEU A 44 1.15 2.10 4.72
C LEU A 44 2.10 0.89 4.74
N LEU A 45 2.02 0.01 3.74
CA LEU A 45 2.91 -1.16 3.61
C LEU A 45 4.37 -0.74 3.50
N TYR A 46 4.65 0.35 2.77
CA TYR A 46 5.99 0.89 2.64
C TYR A 46 6.56 1.41 3.97
N LEU A 47 5.74 2.06 4.79
CA LEU A 47 6.14 2.52 6.11
C LEU A 47 6.46 1.35 7.06
N PHE A 48 5.73 0.25 6.97
CA PHE A 48 6.04 -0.97 7.71
C PHE A 48 7.32 -1.64 7.19
N TRP A 49 7.55 -1.64 5.87
CA TRP A 49 8.81 -2.12 5.32
C TRP A 49 10.00 -1.29 5.80
N LEU A 50 9.91 0.05 5.79
CA LEU A 50 10.95 0.92 6.35
C LEU A 50 11.18 0.67 7.84
N ALA A 51 10.12 0.37 8.60
CA ALA A 51 10.25 -0.03 10.00
C ALA A 51 11.02 -1.34 10.15
N SER A 52 10.83 -2.33 9.27
CA SER A 52 11.60 -3.57 9.28
C SER A 52 13.10 -3.35 8.98
N GLU A 53 13.42 -2.29 8.24
CA GLU A 53 14.79 -1.80 8.00
C GLU A 53 15.32 -0.88 9.13
N GLY A 54 14.58 -0.77 10.25
CA GLY A 54 14.99 0.04 11.40
C GLY A 54 14.87 1.55 11.16
N ARG A 55 13.92 2.00 10.33
CA ARG A 55 13.73 3.42 9.98
C ARG A 55 12.40 3.95 10.49
N GLN A 56 12.45 5.00 11.32
CA GLN A 56 11.28 5.70 11.85
C GLN A 56 11.20 7.10 11.25
N LEU A 57 10.07 7.40 10.59
CA LEU A 57 9.79 8.65 9.91
C LEU A 57 8.99 9.62 10.78
N THR A 58 9.12 10.91 10.48
CA THR A 58 8.24 11.97 10.98
C THR A 58 6.98 12.09 10.11
N ALA A 59 5.95 12.81 10.60
CA ALA A 59 4.75 13.08 9.81
C ALA A 59 5.05 13.88 8.52
N ASP A 60 6.01 14.82 8.58
CA ASP A 60 6.42 15.61 7.40
C ASP A 60 7.11 14.74 6.34
N GLU A 61 7.97 13.80 6.75
CA GLU A 61 8.59 12.84 5.83
C GLU A 61 7.57 11.91 5.19
N VAL A 62 6.58 11.43 5.97
CA VAL A 62 5.46 10.63 5.45
C VAL A 62 4.63 11.43 4.46
N LYS A 63 4.31 12.69 4.78
CA LYS A 63 3.60 13.58 3.87
C LYS A 63 4.37 13.81 2.57
N ALA A 64 5.67 14.01 2.65
CA ALA A 64 6.52 14.18 1.46
C ALA A 64 6.54 12.93 0.56
N LEU A 65 6.48 11.72 1.14
CA LEU A 65 6.33 10.48 0.39
C LEU A 65 4.93 10.37 -0.26
N ASP A 66 3.88 10.71 0.49
CA ASP A 66 2.51 10.71 -0.03
C ASP A 66 2.36 11.65 -1.23
N ASP A 67 2.90 12.86 -1.13
CA ASP A 67 2.86 13.87 -2.19
C ASP A 67 3.52 13.35 -3.50
N LYS A 68 4.54 12.51 -3.40
CA LYS A 68 5.22 11.92 -4.58
C LYS A 68 4.36 10.92 -5.36
N VAL A 69 3.48 10.19 -4.69
CA VAL A 69 2.66 9.13 -5.30
C VAL A 69 1.19 9.52 -5.47
N LYS A 70 0.80 10.65 -4.89
CA LYS A 70 -0.59 11.12 -4.86
C LYS A 70 -1.20 11.25 -6.25
N SER A 71 -0.52 11.91 -7.18
CA SER A 71 -1.04 12.10 -8.54
C SER A 71 -1.27 10.77 -9.26
N TRP A 72 -0.37 9.81 -9.12
CA TRP A 72 -0.54 8.46 -9.68
C TRP A 72 -1.75 7.74 -9.07
N ARG A 73 -1.86 7.76 -7.75
CA ARG A 73 -2.98 7.16 -7.03
C ARG A 73 -4.32 7.74 -7.47
N GLU A 74 -4.43 9.08 -7.51
CA GLU A 74 -5.68 9.77 -7.85
C GLU A 74 -6.06 9.62 -9.34
N LEU A 75 -5.08 9.62 -10.24
CA LEU A 75 -5.32 9.51 -11.68
C LEU A 75 -5.56 8.06 -12.13
N THR A 76 -4.99 7.08 -11.45
CA THR A 76 -4.92 5.70 -11.94
C THR A 76 -5.58 4.71 -10.99
N ILE A 77 -5.03 4.53 -9.78
CA ILE A 77 -5.45 3.47 -8.87
C ILE A 77 -6.89 3.66 -8.40
N MET A 78 -7.24 4.86 -7.95
CA MET A 78 -8.58 5.15 -7.41
C MET A 78 -9.68 4.98 -8.47
N PRO A 79 -9.56 5.52 -9.69
CA PRO A 79 -10.55 5.31 -10.75
C PRO A 79 -10.72 3.84 -11.15
N ILE A 80 -9.61 3.09 -11.27
CA ILE A 80 -9.65 1.66 -11.62
C ILE A 80 -10.36 0.87 -10.51
N ARG A 81 -10.04 1.15 -9.25
CA ARG A 81 -10.70 0.55 -8.07
C ARG A 81 -12.20 0.86 -8.04
N ASP A 82 -12.59 2.08 -8.34
CA ASP A 82 -14.00 2.47 -8.41
C ASP A 82 -14.76 1.68 -9.49
N VAL A 83 -14.19 1.57 -10.68
CA VAL A 83 -14.75 0.73 -11.76
C VAL A 83 -14.90 -0.71 -11.30
N ARG A 84 -13.86 -1.30 -10.72
CA ARG A 84 -13.90 -2.69 -10.22
C ARG A 84 -14.98 -2.90 -9.16
N ARG A 85 -15.12 -1.94 -8.23
CA ARG A 85 -16.15 -2.01 -7.17
C ARG A 85 -17.56 -1.90 -7.74
N LYS A 86 -17.79 -1.02 -8.70
CA LYS A 86 -19.08 -0.85 -9.38
C LYS A 86 -19.48 -2.09 -10.19
N LEU A 87 -18.52 -2.76 -10.80
CA LEU A 87 -18.77 -4.01 -11.52
C LEU A 87 -19.18 -5.18 -10.62
N LYS A 88 -19.02 -5.09 -9.30
CA LYS A 88 -19.38 -6.18 -8.37
C LYS A 88 -20.90 -6.36 -8.20
N GLY A 89 -21.71 -5.32 -8.40
CA GLY A 89 -23.11 -5.32 -7.95
C GLY A 89 -24.18 -5.19 -9.02
N ALA A 90 -23.84 -4.72 -10.22
CA ALA A 90 -24.86 -4.38 -11.22
C ALA A 90 -24.58 -5.06 -12.56
N ALA A 91 -25.36 -6.08 -12.89
CA ALA A 91 -25.45 -6.58 -14.27
C ALA A 91 -26.24 -5.54 -15.09
N THR A 92 -25.54 -4.74 -15.92
CA THR A 92 -26.18 -3.69 -16.69
C THR A 92 -26.40 -4.06 -18.15
N LEU A 93 -25.49 -4.78 -18.79
CA LEU A 93 -25.54 -5.08 -20.21
C LEU A 93 -25.15 -6.51 -20.55
N ALA A 94 -24.32 -7.13 -19.74
CA ALA A 94 -23.73 -8.44 -20.02
C ALA A 94 -24.32 -9.53 -19.14
N GLU A 95 -24.20 -10.75 -19.61
CA GLU A 95 -24.36 -11.91 -18.76
C GLU A 95 -23.42 -11.82 -17.54
N PRO A 96 -23.86 -12.24 -16.34
CA PRO A 96 -23.05 -12.12 -15.11
C PRO A 96 -21.62 -12.65 -15.23
N ALA A 97 -21.44 -13.81 -15.88
CA ALA A 97 -20.11 -14.39 -16.09
C ALA A 97 -19.17 -13.52 -16.96
N LYS A 98 -19.72 -12.84 -17.96
CA LYS A 98 -18.94 -11.92 -18.80
C LYS A 98 -18.56 -10.66 -18.03
N GLN A 99 -19.46 -10.17 -17.18
CA GLN A 99 -19.19 -9.03 -16.30
C GLN A 99 -18.10 -9.38 -15.28
N ASP A 100 -18.14 -10.54 -14.66
CA ASP A 100 -17.11 -11.02 -13.74
C ASP A 100 -15.75 -11.16 -14.43
N ALA A 101 -15.71 -11.66 -15.66
CA ALA A 101 -14.47 -11.74 -16.45
C ALA A 101 -13.86 -10.35 -16.74
N ILE A 102 -14.67 -9.33 -17.02
CA ILE A 102 -14.21 -7.94 -17.17
C ILE A 102 -13.71 -7.41 -15.83
N ARG A 103 -14.44 -7.64 -14.74
CA ARG A 103 -14.04 -7.23 -13.39
C ARG A 103 -12.69 -7.81 -12.99
N ASP A 104 -12.42 -9.07 -13.32
CA ASP A 104 -11.14 -9.73 -13.03
C ASP A 104 -9.98 -9.10 -13.83
N LYS A 105 -10.21 -8.72 -15.08
CA LYS A 105 -9.22 -7.96 -15.87
C LYS A 105 -8.95 -6.59 -15.25
N VAL A 106 -9.99 -5.87 -14.82
CA VAL A 106 -9.83 -4.58 -14.14
C VAL A 106 -9.05 -4.74 -12.83
N LYS A 107 -9.32 -5.82 -12.07
CA LYS A 107 -8.55 -6.15 -10.86
C LYS A 107 -7.07 -6.40 -11.16
N ALA A 108 -6.75 -7.08 -12.25
CA ALA A 108 -5.36 -7.31 -12.65
C ALA A 108 -4.64 -6.00 -13.00
N VAL A 109 -5.32 -5.08 -13.70
CA VAL A 109 -4.79 -3.74 -14.02
C VAL A 109 -4.62 -2.90 -12.75
N GLU A 110 -5.56 -2.95 -11.79
CA GLU A 110 -5.43 -2.27 -10.49
C GLU A 110 -4.17 -2.76 -9.76
N LEU A 111 -3.96 -4.07 -9.66
CA LEU A 111 -2.80 -4.65 -9.01
C LEU A 111 -1.47 -4.22 -9.68
N GLU A 112 -1.44 -4.16 -11.01
CA GLU A 112 -0.25 -3.68 -11.74
C GLU A 112 0.01 -2.19 -11.45
N ALA A 113 -1.02 -1.37 -11.40
CA ALA A 113 -0.89 0.05 -11.05
C ALA A 113 -0.38 0.25 -9.60
N GLU A 114 -0.85 -0.58 -8.66
CA GLU A 114 -0.36 -0.61 -7.28
C GLU A 114 1.11 -1.04 -7.19
N ARG A 115 1.50 -2.05 -7.98
CA ARG A 115 2.89 -2.49 -8.07
C ARG A 115 3.81 -1.40 -8.60
N MET A 116 3.39 -0.65 -9.61
CA MET A 116 4.16 0.49 -10.13
C MET A 116 4.34 1.57 -9.06
N GLN A 117 3.32 1.86 -8.26
CA GLN A 117 3.45 2.78 -7.13
C GLN A 117 4.44 2.28 -6.07
N GLN A 118 4.37 1.00 -5.72
CA GLN A 118 5.31 0.40 -4.77
C GLN A 118 6.76 0.43 -5.28
N GLU A 119 6.96 0.18 -6.56
CA GLU A 119 8.28 0.28 -7.19
C GLU A 119 8.82 1.72 -7.13
N ALA A 120 7.98 2.72 -7.44
CA ALA A 120 8.35 4.12 -7.33
C ALA A 120 8.75 4.49 -5.89
N LEU A 121 7.96 4.08 -4.88
CA LEU A 121 8.30 4.28 -3.46
C LEU A 121 9.65 3.65 -3.12
N TYR A 122 9.89 2.42 -3.57
CA TYR A 122 11.16 1.73 -3.35
C TYR A 122 12.35 2.47 -3.96
N GLN A 123 12.21 3.00 -5.16
CA GLN A 123 13.27 3.76 -5.83
C GLN A 123 13.58 5.09 -5.15
N PHE A 124 12.57 5.78 -4.60
CA PHE A 124 12.79 7.04 -3.88
C PHE A 124 13.74 6.89 -2.69
N THR A 125 13.70 5.78 -1.98
CA THR A 125 14.59 5.54 -0.84
C THR A 125 15.99 5.11 -1.24
N ARG A 126 16.20 4.64 -2.46
CA ARG A 126 17.51 4.21 -2.94
C ARG A 126 18.31 5.33 -3.59
N SER A 127 17.64 6.40 -4.00
CA SER A 127 18.25 7.50 -4.76
C SER A 127 18.76 8.66 -3.90
N GLY A 128 18.61 8.57 -2.56
CA GLY A 128 18.96 9.66 -1.65
C GLY A 128 19.47 9.18 -0.29
N PRO A 129 19.67 10.12 0.66
CA PRO A 129 20.03 9.74 2.02
C PRO A 129 18.93 8.88 2.65
N PRO A 130 19.28 8.02 3.64
CA PRO A 130 18.29 7.21 4.34
C PRO A 130 17.18 8.07 4.94
N LEU A 131 15.93 7.72 4.67
CA LEU A 131 14.76 8.38 5.27
C LEU A 131 14.65 8.09 6.75
N GLY A 132 14.15 9.06 7.50
CA GLY A 132 13.88 8.92 8.92
C GLY A 132 15.13 8.74 9.78
N LYS A 133 14.93 8.48 11.06
CA LYS A 133 15.98 8.15 12.03
C LYS A 133 16.07 6.63 12.26
N ALA A 134 17.24 6.17 12.72
CA ALA A 134 17.40 4.79 13.17
C ALA A 134 16.54 4.52 14.42
N ALA A 135 15.85 3.38 14.46
CA ALA A 135 15.04 2.95 15.59
C ALA A 135 14.90 1.42 15.57
N GLU A 136 14.62 0.83 16.72
CA GLU A 136 14.28 -0.59 16.78
C GLU A 136 13.01 -0.88 15.98
N PRO A 137 12.95 -1.96 15.17
CA PRO A 137 11.85 -2.23 14.25
C PRO A 137 10.45 -2.14 14.87
N PRO A 138 10.15 -2.71 16.06
CA PRO A 138 8.83 -2.58 16.67
C PRO A 138 8.46 -1.13 17.07
N ALA A 139 9.44 -0.35 17.52
CA ALA A 139 9.24 1.07 17.84
C ALA A 139 9.06 1.89 16.57
N ALA A 140 9.85 1.62 15.53
CA ALA A 140 9.73 2.24 14.21
C ALA A 140 8.33 1.98 13.59
N ALA A 141 7.81 0.75 13.68
CA ALA A 141 6.49 0.40 13.19
C ALA A 141 5.37 1.23 13.86
N ARG A 142 5.42 1.34 15.20
CA ARG A 142 4.48 2.18 15.94
C ARG A 142 4.63 3.66 15.61
N GLY A 143 5.87 4.13 15.50
CA GLY A 143 6.18 5.51 15.13
C GLY A 143 5.69 5.85 13.72
N ASN A 144 5.90 4.97 12.75
CA ASN A 144 5.51 5.20 11.36
C ASN A 144 4.00 5.23 11.16
N ILE A 145 3.24 4.35 11.85
CA ILE A 145 1.77 4.40 11.75
C ILE A 145 1.21 5.66 12.45
N ALA A 146 1.82 6.11 13.55
CA ALA A 146 1.45 7.36 14.20
C ALA A 146 1.80 8.57 13.32
N ALA A 147 2.95 8.56 12.64
CA ALA A 147 3.35 9.58 11.68
C ALA A 147 2.39 9.68 10.49
N LEU A 148 1.91 8.54 9.99
CA LEU A 148 0.90 8.51 8.92
C LEU A 148 -0.44 9.12 9.41
N ALA A 149 -0.89 8.75 10.59
CA ALA A 149 -2.09 9.35 11.19
C ALA A 149 -1.95 10.87 11.34
N GLY A 150 -0.79 11.34 11.83
CA GLY A 150 -0.47 12.76 11.95
C GLY A 150 -0.44 13.48 10.59
N ALA A 151 0.18 12.89 9.58
CA ALA A 151 0.24 13.45 8.23
C ALA A 151 -1.16 13.61 7.60
N LEU A 152 -2.09 12.71 7.92
CA LEU A 152 -3.48 12.77 7.46
C LEU A 152 -4.39 13.62 8.38
N GLY A 153 -3.90 14.08 9.53
CA GLY A 153 -4.74 14.75 10.54
C GLY A 153 -5.84 13.86 11.10
N LYS A 154 -5.56 12.56 11.26
CA LYS A 154 -6.53 11.53 11.66
C LYS A 154 -6.06 10.82 12.93
N THR A 155 -7.01 10.16 13.61
CA THR A 155 -6.74 9.21 14.68
C THR A 155 -7.25 7.84 14.25
N PHE A 156 -6.36 6.87 14.14
CA PHE A 156 -6.73 5.52 13.73
C PHE A 156 -7.32 4.71 14.87
N PRO A 157 -8.29 3.81 14.60
CA PRO A 157 -8.83 2.91 15.60
C PRO A 157 -7.74 2.02 16.21
N LYS A 158 -7.71 1.95 17.54
CA LYS A 158 -6.72 1.13 18.26
C LYS A 158 -6.73 -0.33 17.77
N ALA A 159 -7.90 -0.90 17.54
CA ALA A 159 -8.04 -2.28 17.05
C ALA A 159 -7.31 -2.50 15.73
N SER A 160 -7.45 -1.58 14.76
CA SER A 160 -6.74 -1.67 13.48
C SER A 160 -5.22 -1.55 13.66
N VAL A 161 -4.78 -0.62 14.51
CA VAL A 161 -3.35 -0.46 14.83
C VAL A 161 -2.78 -1.70 15.49
N ASP A 162 -3.48 -2.28 16.46
CA ASP A 162 -3.02 -3.48 17.18
C ASP A 162 -2.88 -4.69 16.23
N VAL A 163 -3.82 -4.87 15.28
CA VAL A 163 -3.74 -5.92 14.26
C VAL A 163 -2.52 -5.72 13.36
N LEU A 164 -2.28 -4.50 12.89
CA LEU A 164 -1.14 -4.19 12.04
C LEU A 164 0.19 -4.41 12.75
N ILE A 165 0.30 -3.98 14.01
CA ILE A 165 1.51 -4.20 14.81
C ILE A 165 1.71 -5.70 15.12
N GLY A 166 0.64 -6.45 15.37
CA GLY A 166 0.71 -7.91 15.55
C GLY A 166 1.18 -8.63 14.28
N GLY A 167 0.66 -8.23 13.12
CA GLY A 167 1.08 -8.75 11.81
C GLY A 167 2.54 -8.40 11.49
N PHE A 168 3.01 -7.21 11.88
CA PHE A 168 4.40 -6.80 11.70
C PHE A 168 5.39 -7.74 12.41
N THR A 169 5.12 -8.08 13.66
CA THR A 169 5.98 -9.01 14.42
C THR A 169 5.98 -10.42 13.83
N GLY A 170 4.90 -10.83 13.16
CA GLY A 170 4.82 -12.11 12.45
C GLY A 170 5.48 -12.12 11.08
N ALA A 171 5.74 -10.95 10.50
CA ALA A 171 6.36 -10.79 9.17
C ALA A 171 7.87 -10.51 9.22
N ALA A 172 8.40 -10.19 10.38
CA ALA A 172 9.81 -9.89 10.61
C ALA A 172 10.72 -11.15 10.47
#